data_2e8ebc421bb6161311f08aed158f11a3
#
_entry.id   2e8ebc421bb6161311f08aed158f11a3
#
_cell.length_a   1.000
_cell.length_b   1.000
_cell.length_c   1.000
_cell.angle_alpha   90.00
_cell.angle_beta   90.00
_cell.angle_gamma   90.00
#
_symmetry.space_group_name_H-M   'P 1'
#
loop_
_entity.id
_entity.type
_entity.pdbx_description
1 polymer ?
#
loop_
_entity_poly.entity_id
_entity_poly.type
_entity_poly.pdbx_seq_one_letter_code
_entity_poly.pdbx_strand_id
1 'polypeptide(L)'
;MLLPDDLIIKKNCSKSMIKVHNQYKSSVMASMNVNKKTVSRWGIFKTKKKFNKKNFLIDAVIEKPSIKEAPSNKAVIGRYILPKKIFLKLKGQKKGKGGEIHITDTIQSLINEKEKFIGHSFSGKYLDCGTMNGYINSSKEISKL
;
A
#
# COMPACT_ATOMS: atom_id res chain seq x y z
N MET A 1 -9.64 1.68 4.85
CA MET A 1 -9.95 0.75 3.75
C MET A 1 -9.08 -0.49 3.88
N LEU A 2 -9.64 -1.65 3.66
CA LEU A 2 -8.96 -2.94 3.67
C LEU A 2 -9.33 -3.66 2.37
N LEU A 3 -8.34 -4.13 1.62
CA LEU A 3 -8.60 -4.99 0.46
C LEU A 3 -8.83 -6.43 0.96
N PRO A 4 -9.81 -7.15 0.40
CA PRO A 4 -10.23 -8.46 0.92
C PRO A 4 -9.21 -9.58 0.64
N ASP A 5 -8.42 -9.44 -0.40
CA ASP A 5 -7.43 -10.40 -0.87
C ASP A 5 -6.04 -10.23 -0.23
N ASP A 6 -5.82 -9.13 0.47
CA ASP A 6 -4.58 -8.86 1.21
C ASP A 6 -4.73 -9.25 2.68
N LEU A 7 -4.21 -10.39 3.09
CA LEU A 7 -4.29 -10.85 4.47
C LEU A 7 -2.98 -10.67 5.21
N ILE A 8 -3.05 -10.10 6.43
CA ILE A 8 -1.87 -9.92 7.31
C ILE A 8 -2.14 -10.66 8.62
N ILE A 9 -1.30 -11.63 8.94
CA ILE A 9 -1.39 -12.48 10.13
C ILE A 9 -0.24 -12.24 11.11
N LYS A 10 -0.32 -12.82 12.31
CA LYS A 10 0.65 -12.77 13.42
C LYS A 10 0.76 -11.42 14.14
N LYS A 11 0.44 -10.30 13.51
CA LYS A 11 0.47 -8.95 14.13
C LYS A 11 -0.68 -8.10 13.59
N ASN A 12 -1.22 -7.23 14.44
CA ASN A 12 -2.30 -6.33 14.05
C ASN A 12 -1.75 -5.09 13.33
N CYS A 13 -1.70 -5.19 11.99
CA CYS A 13 -1.25 -4.10 11.11
C CYS A 13 -2.11 -2.84 11.28
N SER A 14 -3.45 -2.99 11.27
CA SER A 14 -4.37 -1.85 11.36
C SER A 14 -4.20 -1.08 12.67
N LYS A 15 -4.01 -1.78 13.80
CA LYS A 15 -3.74 -1.12 15.10
C LYS A 15 -2.44 -0.32 15.07
N SER A 16 -1.39 -0.83 14.43
CA SER A 16 -0.13 -0.09 14.30
C SER A 16 -0.27 1.12 13.38
N MET A 17 -1.03 1.01 12.29
CA MET A 17 -1.30 2.12 11.37
C MET A 17 -2.11 3.24 12.05
N ILE A 18 -3.09 2.91 12.90
CA ILE A 18 -3.86 3.89 13.68
C ILE A 18 -2.93 4.68 14.62
N LYS A 19 -1.97 4.01 15.28
CA LYS A 19 -0.97 4.69 16.09
C LYS A 19 -0.13 5.69 15.27
N VAL A 20 0.30 5.27 14.07
CA VAL A 20 1.04 6.15 13.14
C VAL A 20 0.18 7.32 12.68
N HIS A 21 -1.08 7.08 12.31
CA HIS A 21 -2.03 8.13 11.96
C HIS A 21 -2.18 9.17 13.08
N ASN A 22 -2.38 8.71 14.31
CA ASN A 22 -2.54 9.58 15.47
C ASN A 22 -1.28 10.40 15.78
N GLN A 23 -0.10 9.78 15.59
CA GLN A 23 1.20 10.43 15.82
C GLN A 23 1.50 11.52 14.78
N TYR A 24 1.28 11.23 13.50
CA TYR A 24 1.66 12.13 12.40
C TYR A 24 0.49 12.98 11.89
N LYS A 25 -0.75 12.73 12.35
CA LYS A 25 -1.99 13.38 11.87
C LYS A 25 -2.09 13.37 10.35
N SER A 26 -1.77 12.24 9.74
CA SER A 26 -1.64 12.06 8.28
C SER A 26 -2.27 10.75 7.82
N SER A 27 -2.62 10.67 6.56
CA SER A 27 -3.02 9.41 5.93
C SER A 27 -1.90 8.38 6.02
N VAL A 28 -2.24 7.09 6.10
CA VAL A 28 -1.26 6.01 6.28
C VAL A 28 -1.54 4.88 5.30
N MET A 29 -0.50 4.38 4.68
CA MET A 29 -0.52 3.23 3.79
C MET A 29 0.42 2.14 4.32
N ALA A 30 -0.06 0.90 4.35
CA ALA A 30 0.80 -0.23 4.70
C ALA A 30 1.83 -0.50 3.60
N SER A 31 3.03 -0.88 4.01
CA SER A 31 4.15 -1.17 3.11
C SER A 31 4.88 -2.44 3.52
N MET A 32 5.36 -3.18 2.53
CA MET A 32 6.35 -4.24 2.72
C MET A 32 7.47 -4.14 1.69
N ASN A 33 8.63 -4.71 1.98
CA ASN A 33 9.67 -4.87 0.98
C ASN A 33 9.40 -6.12 0.13
N VAL A 34 9.47 -5.96 -1.19
CA VAL A 34 9.30 -7.05 -2.15
C VAL A 34 10.61 -7.30 -2.91
N ASN A 35 10.70 -8.45 -3.58
CA ASN A 35 11.81 -8.72 -4.48
C ASN A 35 11.77 -7.73 -5.66
N LYS A 36 12.91 -7.14 -6.00
CA LYS A 36 13.03 -6.22 -7.15
C LYS A 36 12.49 -6.79 -8.46
N LYS A 37 12.61 -8.10 -8.66
CA LYS A 37 12.10 -8.79 -9.85
C LYS A 37 10.57 -8.84 -9.94
N THR A 38 9.86 -8.58 -8.83
CA THR A 38 8.40 -8.68 -8.74
C THR A 38 7.71 -7.33 -8.52
N VAL A 39 8.44 -6.21 -8.58
CA VAL A 39 7.89 -4.87 -8.35
C VAL A 39 6.74 -4.51 -9.29
N SER A 40 6.76 -5.04 -10.53
CA SER A 40 5.72 -4.81 -11.53
C SER A 40 4.34 -5.40 -11.18
N ARG A 41 4.24 -6.17 -10.09
CA ARG A 41 2.96 -6.69 -9.57
C ARG A 41 2.27 -5.73 -8.60
N TRP A 42 2.93 -4.64 -8.16
CA TRP A 42 2.55 -3.82 -7.02
C TRP A 42 2.55 -2.34 -7.36
N GLY A 43 1.77 -1.56 -6.62
CA GLY A 43 2.06 -0.15 -6.45
C GLY A 43 3.36 0.02 -5.65
N ILE A 44 4.28 0.86 -6.12
CA ILE A 44 5.61 1.04 -5.50
C ILE A 44 5.77 2.47 -4.99
N PHE A 45 6.21 2.60 -3.73
CA PHE A 45 6.45 3.89 -3.11
C PHE A 45 7.77 4.53 -3.56
N LYS A 46 7.72 5.81 -3.88
CA LYS A 46 8.88 6.71 -3.84
C LYS A 46 8.91 7.39 -2.47
N THR A 47 10.01 7.25 -1.76
CA THR A 47 10.18 7.79 -0.40
C THR A 47 10.80 9.17 -0.45
N LYS A 48 10.17 10.18 0.18
CA LYS A 48 10.70 11.54 0.31
C LYS A 48 11.64 11.67 1.52
N LYS A 49 11.21 11.18 2.68
CA LYS A 49 11.93 11.26 3.95
C LYS A 49 11.61 10.05 4.82
N LYS A 50 12.62 9.47 5.46
CA LYS A 50 12.44 8.46 6.50
C LYS A 50 12.33 9.13 7.86
N PHE A 51 11.34 8.74 8.68
CA PHE A 51 11.21 9.19 10.06
C PHE A 51 11.89 8.21 11.03
N ASN A 52 11.77 6.91 10.75
CA ASN A 52 12.42 5.82 11.48
C ASN A 52 12.50 4.56 10.60
N LYS A 53 12.88 3.42 11.20
CA LYS A 53 13.01 2.14 10.46
C LYS A 53 11.71 1.68 9.77
N LYS A 54 10.55 2.09 10.28
CA LYS A 54 9.23 1.62 9.79
C LYS A 54 8.43 2.68 9.05
N ASN A 55 8.61 3.97 9.39
CA ASN A 55 7.76 5.05 8.89
C ASN A 55 8.54 5.99 7.97
N PHE A 56 7.91 6.34 6.84
CA PHE A 56 8.50 7.25 5.86
C PHE A 56 7.41 8.13 5.22
N LEU A 57 7.79 9.35 4.84
CA LEU A 57 6.94 10.24 4.04
C LEU A 57 6.96 9.75 2.59
N ILE A 58 5.77 9.59 2.01
CA ILE A 58 5.61 9.20 0.62
C ILE A 58 5.76 10.44 -0.26
N ASP A 59 6.59 10.34 -1.30
CA ASP A 59 6.74 11.35 -2.36
C ASP A 59 5.83 11.04 -3.55
N ALA A 60 5.76 9.76 -3.92
CA ALA A 60 4.91 9.28 -4.99
C ALA A 60 4.55 7.80 -4.82
N VAL A 61 3.49 7.38 -5.51
CA VAL A 61 3.10 5.98 -5.69
C VAL A 61 3.00 5.72 -7.19
N ILE A 62 3.71 4.70 -7.68
CA ILE A 62 3.71 4.31 -9.09
C ILE A 62 3.06 2.94 -9.20
N GLU A 63 1.95 2.86 -9.93
CA GLU A 63 1.21 1.61 -10.10
C GLU A 63 1.90 0.70 -11.11
N LYS A 64 2.21 -0.53 -10.68
CA LYS A 64 2.80 -1.59 -11.50
C LYS A 64 3.93 -1.09 -12.41
N PRO A 65 5.00 -0.45 -11.87
CA PRO A 65 6.11 0.05 -12.68
C PRO A 65 6.88 -1.10 -13.31
N SER A 66 7.60 -0.84 -14.39
CA SER A 66 8.65 -1.77 -14.83
C SER A 66 9.78 -1.84 -13.81
N ILE A 67 10.61 -2.89 -13.87
CA ILE A 67 11.75 -3.06 -12.95
C ILE A 67 12.72 -1.86 -13.03
N LYS A 68 12.86 -1.27 -14.22
CA LYS A 68 13.75 -0.12 -14.45
C LYS A 68 13.17 1.19 -13.89
N GLU A 69 11.85 1.33 -13.90
CA GLU A 69 11.13 2.55 -13.44
C GLU A 69 10.79 2.53 -11.95
N ALA A 70 10.87 1.37 -11.31
CA ALA A 70 10.52 1.23 -9.90
C ALA A 70 11.43 2.09 -9.00
N PRO A 71 10.90 3.08 -8.27
CA PRO A 71 11.72 3.99 -7.47
C PRO A 71 12.28 3.34 -6.21
N SER A 72 11.77 2.18 -5.84
CA SER A 72 12.21 1.39 -4.69
C SER A 72 11.70 -0.05 -4.79
N ASN A 73 11.89 -0.84 -3.74
CA ASN A 73 11.26 -2.14 -3.55
C ASN A 73 10.19 -2.14 -2.43
N LYS A 74 9.69 -0.95 -2.05
CA LYS A 74 8.62 -0.81 -1.05
C LYS A 74 7.27 -0.86 -1.74
N ALA A 75 6.58 -1.99 -1.58
CA ALA A 75 5.26 -2.21 -2.16
C ALA A 75 4.14 -1.67 -1.28
N VAL A 76 3.08 -1.21 -1.93
CA VAL A 76 1.79 -0.89 -1.32
C VAL A 76 1.08 -2.19 -0.99
N ILE A 77 0.51 -2.27 0.21
CA ILE A 77 -0.33 -3.37 0.66
C ILE A 77 -1.72 -2.83 0.97
N GLY A 78 -2.75 -3.58 0.67
CA GLY A 78 -4.16 -3.19 0.71
C GLY A 78 -4.71 -2.85 2.11
N ARG A 79 -3.98 -2.06 2.85
CA ARG A 79 -4.36 -1.48 4.15
C ARG A 79 -4.09 0.01 4.12
N TYR A 80 -5.16 0.80 4.29
CA TYR A 80 -5.10 2.24 4.12
C TYR A 80 -5.90 2.97 5.21
N ILE A 81 -5.37 4.09 5.68
CA ILE A 81 -6.10 5.14 6.40
C ILE A 81 -6.08 6.35 5.48
N LEU A 82 -7.24 6.71 4.94
CA LEU A 82 -7.39 7.71 3.88
C LEU A 82 -8.26 8.88 4.35
N PRO A 83 -8.06 10.08 3.80
CA PRO A 83 -8.90 11.23 4.10
C PRO A 83 -10.28 11.08 3.43
N LYS A 84 -11.34 11.64 4.02
CA LYS A 84 -12.71 11.56 3.46
C LYS A 84 -12.80 12.08 2.01
N LYS A 85 -12.01 13.08 1.66
CA LYS A 85 -11.97 13.66 0.31
C LYS A 85 -11.55 12.67 -0.79
N ILE A 86 -11.00 11.48 -0.43
CA ILE A 86 -10.68 10.43 -1.40
C ILE A 86 -11.91 10.05 -2.25
N PHE A 87 -13.10 10.02 -1.65
CA PHE A 87 -14.34 9.67 -2.35
C PHE A 87 -14.74 10.69 -3.42
N LEU A 88 -14.50 11.98 -3.16
CA LEU A 88 -14.77 13.03 -4.13
C LEU A 88 -13.84 12.90 -5.34
N LYS A 89 -12.57 12.59 -5.09
CA LYS A 89 -11.57 12.39 -6.15
C LYS A 89 -11.87 11.15 -6.99
N LEU A 90 -12.27 10.05 -6.36
CA LEU A 90 -12.63 8.81 -7.06
C LEU A 90 -13.81 8.99 -8.01
N LYS A 91 -14.82 9.82 -7.67
CA LYS A 91 -15.97 10.10 -8.54
C LYS A 91 -15.58 10.70 -9.89
N GLY A 92 -14.53 11.52 -9.94
CA GLY A 92 -14.05 12.18 -11.15
C GLY A 92 -12.86 11.50 -11.81
N GLN A 93 -12.41 10.36 -11.29
CA GLN A 93 -11.20 9.70 -11.80
C GLN A 93 -11.46 9.03 -13.14
N LYS A 94 -10.57 9.30 -14.11
CA LYS A 94 -10.53 8.59 -15.39
C LYS A 94 -9.85 7.22 -15.19
N LYS A 95 -10.16 6.28 -16.09
CA LYS A 95 -9.49 4.99 -16.14
C LYS A 95 -7.98 5.17 -16.37
N GLY A 96 -7.18 4.50 -15.58
CA GLY A 96 -5.72 4.49 -15.66
C GLY A 96 -5.17 3.34 -16.50
N LYS A 97 -3.98 2.88 -16.12
CA LYS A 97 -3.29 1.75 -16.78
C LYS A 97 -4.19 0.49 -16.79
N GLY A 98 -4.29 -0.16 -17.93
CA GLY A 98 -5.15 -1.36 -18.09
C GLY A 98 -6.65 -1.07 -18.19
N GLY A 99 -7.08 0.19 -18.26
CA GLY A 99 -8.50 0.55 -18.35
C GLY A 99 -9.26 0.49 -17.02
N GLU A 100 -8.55 0.34 -15.91
CA GLU A 100 -9.09 0.22 -14.54
C GLU A 100 -8.96 1.55 -13.78
N ILE A 101 -9.79 1.74 -12.75
CA ILE A 101 -9.66 2.83 -11.79
C ILE A 101 -8.81 2.34 -10.61
N HIS A 102 -7.57 2.83 -10.54
CA HIS A 102 -6.66 2.47 -9.46
C HIS A 102 -6.71 3.51 -8.33
N ILE A 103 -6.91 3.04 -7.10
CA ILE A 103 -6.86 3.92 -5.90
C ILE A 103 -5.51 4.64 -5.76
N THR A 104 -4.43 4.02 -6.22
CA THR A 104 -3.07 4.59 -6.20
C THR A 104 -2.96 5.86 -7.03
N ASP A 105 -3.67 5.97 -8.16
CA ASP A 105 -3.70 7.17 -8.99
C ASP A 105 -4.42 8.32 -8.25
N THR A 106 -5.52 8.01 -7.56
CA THR A 106 -6.22 9.00 -6.72
C THR A 106 -5.35 9.47 -5.56
N ILE A 107 -4.63 8.54 -4.92
CA ILE A 107 -3.69 8.87 -3.84
C ILE A 107 -2.56 9.75 -4.38
N GLN A 108 -2.04 9.45 -5.57
CA GLN A 108 -1.02 10.28 -6.22
C GLN A 108 -1.52 11.70 -6.49
N SER A 109 -2.78 11.85 -6.95
CA SER A 109 -3.40 13.17 -7.12
C SER A 109 -3.44 13.95 -5.80
N LEU A 110 -3.81 13.30 -4.68
CA LEU A 110 -3.82 13.93 -3.37
C LEU A 110 -2.41 14.32 -2.88
N ILE A 111 -1.41 13.49 -3.14
CA ILE A 111 0.00 13.82 -2.84
C ILE A 111 0.45 15.06 -3.61
N ASN A 112 0.08 15.17 -4.90
CA ASN A 112 0.38 16.33 -5.73
C ASN A 112 -0.29 17.61 -5.18
N GLU A 113 -1.45 17.49 -4.54
CA GLU A 113 -2.15 18.56 -3.81
C GLU A 113 -1.58 18.81 -2.40
N LYS A 114 -0.38 18.31 -2.11
CA LYS A 114 0.34 18.48 -0.82
C LYS A 114 -0.29 17.75 0.38
N GLU A 115 -1.21 16.79 0.14
CA GLU A 115 -1.64 15.91 1.21
C GLU A 115 -0.50 15.01 1.67
N LYS A 116 -0.38 14.86 2.97
CA LYS A 116 0.68 14.03 3.58
C LYS A 116 0.23 12.58 3.72
N PHE A 117 1.01 11.69 3.15
CA PHE A 117 0.85 10.25 3.28
C PHE A 117 2.09 9.63 3.90
N ILE A 118 1.88 8.80 4.91
CA ILE A 118 2.94 8.05 5.60
C ILE A 118 2.89 6.59 5.14
N GLY A 119 4.00 6.09 4.65
CA GLY A 119 4.20 4.66 4.45
C GLY A 119 4.62 4.01 5.76
N HIS A 120 3.93 2.95 6.16
CA HIS A 120 4.21 2.19 7.38
C HIS A 120 4.60 0.74 7.04
N SER A 121 5.88 0.40 7.24
CA SER A 121 6.35 -0.99 7.13
C SER A 121 5.84 -1.78 8.33
N PHE A 122 4.77 -2.55 8.12
CA PHE A 122 4.15 -3.33 9.19
C PHE A 122 5.01 -4.53 9.63
N SER A 123 4.73 -5.03 10.81
CA SER A 123 5.23 -6.32 11.28
C SER A 123 4.12 -7.37 11.12
N GLY A 124 4.48 -8.61 10.79
CA GLY A 124 3.54 -9.69 10.53
C GLY A 124 3.88 -10.41 9.24
N LYS A 125 3.08 -11.42 8.89
CA LYS A 125 3.21 -12.17 7.64
C LYS A 125 2.11 -11.73 6.70
N TYR A 126 2.49 -11.31 5.51
CA TYR A 126 1.59 -11.00 4.41
C TYR A 126 1.25 -12.29 3.64
N LEU A 127 -0.01 -12.45 3.30
CA LEU A 127 -0.55 -13.53 2.50
C LEU A 127 -1.39 -12.92 1.37
N ASP A 128 -1.02 -13.22 0.13
CA ASP A 128 -1.70 -12.80 -1.10
C ASP A 128 -2.81 -13.83 -1.41
N CYS A 129 -4.06 -13.43 -1.33
CA CYS A 129 -5.22 -14.26 -1.67
C CYS A 129 -5.86 -13.86 -3.01
N GLY A 130 -5.27 -12.93 -3.76
CA GLY A 130 -5.79 -12.41 -5.02
C GLY A 130 -5.60 -13.31 -6.24
N THR A 131 -4.86 -14.41 -6.09
CA THR A 131 -4.69 -15.43 -7.14
C THR A 131 -5.01 -16.81 -6.58
N MET A 132 -5.40 -17.77 -7.44
CA MET A 132 -5.69 -19.14 -7.01
C MET A 132 -4.50 -19.77 -6.26
N ASN A 133 -3.30 -19.67 -6.80
CA ASN A 133 -2.09 -20.18 -6.15
C ASN A 133 -1.80 -19.45 -4.83
N GLY A 134 -2.00 -18.14 -4.79
CA GLY A 134 -1.86 -17.33 -3.57
C GLY A 134 -2.88 -17.75 -2.51
N TYR A 135 -4.13 -17.95 -2.88
CA TYR A 135 -5.20 -18.43 -2.00
C TYR A 135 -4.88 -19.80 -1.38
N ILE A 136 -4.48 -20.79 -2.23
CA ILE A 136 -4.12 -22.13 -1.77
C ILE A 136 -2.92 -22.08 -0.80
N ASN A 137 -1.89 -21.31 -1.13
CA ASN A 137 -0.72 -21.16 -0.28
C ASN A 137 -1.06 -20.46 1.05
N SER A 138 -1.92 -19.44 0.99
CA SER A 138 -2.39 -18.71 2.18
C SER A 138 -3.21 -19.61 3.10
N SER A 139 -4.10 -20.45 2.54
CA SER A 139 -4.90 -21.42 3.29
C SER A 139 -4.00 -22.45 4.01
N LYS A 140 -2.97 -22.98 3.34
CA LYS A 140 -1.98 -23.86 3.96
C LYS A 140 -1.22 -23.20 5.12
N GLU A 141 -0.92 -21.90 5.01
CA GLU A 141 -0.24 -21.17 6.10
C GLU A 141 -1.18 -20.90 7.28
N ILE A 142 -2.44 -20.61 7.02
CA ILE A 142 -3.45 -20.37 8.06
C ILE A 142 -3.76 -21.67 8.82
N SER A 143 -3.82 -22.81 8.12
CA SER A 143 -4.08 -24.12 8.76
C SER A 143 -3.01 -24.57 9.76
N LYS A 144 -1.87 -23.86 9.81
CA LYS A 144 -0.77 -24.12 10.77
C LYS A 144 -0.81 -23.20 12.00
N LEU A 145 -1.80 -22.30 12.10
CA LEU A 145 -1.96 -21.36 13.22
C LEU A 145 -2.81 -21.96 14.34
#